data_5966858189ff52e9374309623fe212fc
#
_entry.id   5966858189ff52e9374309623fe212fc
#
_cell.length_a   1.000
_cell.length_b   1.000
_cell.length_c   1.000
_cell.angle_alpha   90.00
_cell.angle_beta   90.00
_cell.angle_gamma   90.00
#
_symmetry.space_group_name_H-M   'P 1'
#
loop_
_entity.id
_entity.type
_entity.pdbx_description
1 polymer ?
#
loop_
_entity_poly.entity_id
_entity_poly.type
_entity_poly.pdbx_seq_one_letter_code
_entity_poly.pdbx_strand_id
1 'polypeptide(L)' 'MAADVGKVIEISAASSKGFEDAIQAGLKKVSKTVRHIKGAWINDMSVVTSDDGKVTEWRVNMKVTFLIG' A
#
# COMPACT_ATOMS: atom_id res chain seq x y z
N MET A 1 0.43 22.24 -23.53
CA MET A 1 0.06 21.49 -22.34
C MET A 1 0.32 20.00 -22.55
N ALA A 2 0.90 19.38 -21.60
CA ALA A 2 1.19 17.95 -21.68
C ALA A 2 0.09 17.15 -21.00
N ALA A 3 -0.15 15.96 -21.51
CA ALA A 3 -1.03 15.03 -20.85
C ALA A 3 -0.27 14.26 -19.78
N ASP A 4 -0.91 13.96 -18.68
CA ASP A 4 -0.36 13.11 -17.66
C ASP A 4 -0.77 11.67 -17.93
N VAL A 5 0.20 10.78 -17.94
CA VAL A 5 -0.06 9.36 -18.10
C VAL A 5 0.31 8.66 -16.81
N GLY A 6 -0.67 8.02 -16.23
CA GLY A 6 -0.49 7.29 -14.98
C GLY A 6 -0.46 5.79 -15.21
N LYS A 7 0.16 5.13 -14.29
CA LYS A 7 0.16 3.67 -14.23
C LYS A 7 -0.24 3.25 -12.83
N VAL A 8 -0.88 2.10 -12.72
CA VAL A 8 -1.35 1.58 -11.45
C VAL A 8 -0.76 0.19 -11.25
N ILE A 9 -0.21 -0.03 -10.07
CA ILE A 9 0.23 -1.37 -9.65
C ILE A 9 -0.50 -1.74 -8.37
N GLU A 10 -0.75 -3.02 -8.21
CA GLU A 10 -1.41 -3.53 -7.02
C GLU A 10 -0.39 -4.19 -6.11
N ILE A 11 -0.43 -3.83 -4.83
CA ILE A 11 0.48 -4.41 -3.84
C ILE A 11 -0.29 -4.77 -2.58
N SER A 12 0.28 -5.66 -1.79
CA SER A 12 -0.19 -5.94 -0.44
C SER A 12 0.94 -5.66 0.53
N ALA A 13 0.57 -5.17 1.71
CA ALA A 13 1.53 -4.87 2.76
C ALA A 13 0.95 -5.28 4.10
N ALA A 14 1.81 -5.58 5.03
CA ALA A 14 1.41 -6.01 6.36
C ALA A 14 2.33 -5.38 7.39
N SER A 15 1.79 -5.18 8.59
CA SER A 15 2.53 -4.60 9.70
C SER A 15 2.01 -5.16 11.02
N SER A 16 2.89 -5.32 11.97
CA SER A 16 2.51 -5.68 13.35
C SER A 16 2.11 -4.45 14.18
N LYS A 17 2.20 -3.24 13.60
CA LYS A 17 1.94 -1.99 14.31
C LYS A 17 0.58 -1.37 14.01
N GLY A 18 0.06 -1.55 12.81
CA GLY A 18 -1.23 -0.99 12.44
C GLY A 18 -1.38 -0.79 10.94
N PHE A 19 -2.59 -0.39 10.52
CA PHE A 19 -2.87 -0.15 9.11
C PHE A 19 -2.05 0.98 8.54
N GLU A 20 -1.93 2.07 9.28
CA GLU A 20 -1.18 3.23 8.82
C GLU A 20 0.28 2.87 8.55
N ASP A 21 0.87 2.10 9.46
CA ASP A 21 2.23 1.63 9.29
C ASP A 21 2.36 0.70 8.09
N ALA A 22 1.37 -0.18 7.88
CA ALA A 22 1.37 -1.07 6.73
C ALA A 22 1.34 -0.29 5.41
N ILE A 23 0.49 0.74 5.34
CA ILE A 23 0.39 1.60 4.16
C ILE A 23 1.73 2.29 3.89
N GLN A 24 2.29 2.93 4.91
CA GLN A 24 3.55 3.65 4.76
C GLN A 24 4.70 2.73 4.38
N ALA A 25 4.78 1.57 5.01
CA ALA A 25 5.83 0.61 4.72
C ALA A 25 5.74 0.11 3.27
N GLY A 26 4.51 -0.16 2.81
CA GLY A 26 4.29 -0.59 1.43
C GLY A 26 4.69 0.46 0.41
N LEU A 27 4.26 1.70 0.63
CA LEU A 27 4.60 2.81 -0.26
C LEU A 27 6.09 3.10 -0.26
N LYS A 28 6.73 3.04 0.87
CA LYS A 28 8.16 3.25 0.99
C LYS A 28 8.94 2.19 0.20
N LYS A 29 8.51 0.94 0.30
CA LYS A 29 9.16 -0.16 -0.42
C LYS A 29 9.01 0.02 -1.93
N VAL A 30 7.80 0.36 -2.38
CA VAL A 30 7.53 0.58 -3.81
C VAL A 30 8.35 1.76 -4.33
N SER A 31 8.52 2.80 -3.52
CA SER A 31 9.25 3.99 -3.94
C SER A 31 10.71 3.74 -4.28
N LYS A 32 11.24 2.59 -3.86
CA LYS A 32 12.62 2.22 -4.18
C LYS A 32 12.79 1.80 -5.64
N THR A 33 11.72 1.34 -6.27
CA THR A 33 11.76 0.85 -7.66
C THR A 33 10.88 1.65 -8.60
N VAL A 34 9.93 2.40 -8.08
CA VAL A 34 8.97 3.18 -8.86
C VAL A 34 9.11 4.65 -8.49
N ARG A 35 9.20 5.51 -9.51
CA ARG A 35 9.30 6.95 -9.31
C ARG A 35 7.95 7.63 -9.50
N HIS A 36 7.84 8.84 -8.95
CA HIS A 36 6.68 9.71 -9.17
C HIS A 36 5.37 9.10 -8.66
N ILE A 37 5.43 8.46 -7.49
CA ILE A 37 4.23 7.97 -6.83
C ILE A 37 3.36 9.17 -6.47
N LYS A 38 2.07 9.10 -6.82
CA LYS A 38 1.12 10.19 -6.58
C LYS A 38 0.10 9.86 -5.52
N GLY A 39 -0.22 8.60 -5.35
CA GLY A 39 -1.20 8.20 -4.35
C GLY A 39 -1.49 6.73 -4.40
N ALA A 40 -2.43 6.32 -3.58
CA ALA A 40 -2.85 4.93 -3.53
C ALA A 40 -4.31 4.86 -3.14
N TRP A 41 -5.00 3.86 -3.67
CA TRP A 41 -6.33 3.47 -3.22
C TRP A 41 -6.21 2.24 -2.35
N ILE A 42 -6.82 2.29 -1.18
CA ILE A 42 -6.86 1.14 -0.29
C ILE A 42 -8.09 0.31 -0.68
N ASN A 43 -7.85 -0.85 -1.27
CA ASN A 43 -8.93 -1.73 -1.72
C ASN A 43 -9.52 -2.52 -0.57
N ASP A 44 -8.64 -3.06 0.25
CA ASP A 44 -9.00 -3.99 1.31
C ASP A 44 -8.15 -3.77 2.53
N MET A 45 -8.76 -3.99 3.68
CA MET A 45 -8.06 -4.03 4.96
C MET A 45 -8.49 -5.29 5.68
N SER A 46 -7.54 -6.00 6.25
CA SER A 46 -7.84 -7.19 7.03
C SER A 46 -6.86 -7.31 8.18
N VAL A 47 -7.19 -8.14 9.14
CA VAL A 47 -6.29 -8.43 10.25
C VAL A 47 -6.12 -9.93 10.39
N VAL A 48 -4.96 -10.30 10.88
CA VAL A 48 -4.69 -11.67 11.31
C VAL A 48 -4.74 -11.67 12.83
N THR A 49 -5.38 -12.65 13.39
CA THR A 49 -5.52 -12.75 14.86
C THR A 49 -5.01 -14.09 15.36
N SER A 50 -4.66 -14.10 16.63
CA SER A 50 -4.49 -15.35 17.36
C SER A 50 -5.87 -15.94 17.70
N ASP A 51 -5.89 -17.16 18.21
CA ASP A 51 -7.14 -17.86 18.49
C ASP A 51 -8.03 -17.15 19.51
N ASP A 52 -7.44 -16.31 20.37
CA ASP A 52 -8.19 -15.54 21.37
C ASP A 52 -8.69 -14.19 20.83
N GLY A 53 -8.54 -13.96 19.53
CA GLY A 53 -9.00 -12.72 18.89
C GLY A 53 -8.05 -11.55 18.98
N LYS A 54 -6.84 -11.75 19.49
CA LYS A 54 -5.86 -10.68 19.55
C LYS A 54 -5.24 -10.45 18.17
N VAL A 55 -5.24 -9.21 17.72
CA VAL A 55 -4.68 -8.85 16.40
C VAL A 55 -3.15 -8.98 16.46
N THR A 56 -2.60 -9.77 15.53
CA THR A 56 -1.15 -9.95 15.42
C THR A 56 -0.59 -9.25 14.19
N GLU A 57 -1.43 -8.98 13.19
CA GLU A 57 -0.97 -8.39 11.94
C GLU A 57 -2.09 -7.59 11.29
N TRP A 58 -1.76 -6.42 10.79
CA TRP A 58 -2.66 -5.58 10.00
C TRP A 58 -2.21 -5.64 8.54
N ARG A 59 -3.16 -5.95 7.65
CA ARG A 59 -2.86 -6.13 6.22
C ARG A 59 -3.67 -5.18 5.37
N VAL A 60 -3.05 -4.65 4.32
CA VAL A 60 -3.74 -3.81 3.34
C VAL A 60 -3.43 -4.29 1.94
N ASN A 61 -4.44 -4.22 1.08
CA ASN A 61 -4.25 -4.37 -0.37
C ASN A 61 -4.55 -3.01 -0.97
N MET A 62 -3.66 -2.52 -1.81
CA MET A 62 -3.83 -1.19 -2.37
C MET A 62 -3.34 -1.11 -3.80
N LYS A 63 -3.92 -0.15 -4.53
CA LYS A 63 -3.49 0.19 -5.88
C LYS A 63 -2.70 1.47 -5.80
N VAL A 64 -1.44 1.41 -6.18
CA VAL A 64 -0.54 2.56 -6.14
C VAL A 64 -0.50 3.19 -7.51
N THR A 65 -0.71 4.50 -7.55
CA THR A 65 -0.69 5.26 -8.80
C THR A 65 0.60 6.06 -8.90
N PHE A 66 1.17 6.09 -10.10
CA PHE A 66 2.37 6.87 -10.35
C PHE A 66 2.38 7.36 -11.79
N LEU A 67 3.14 8.42 -12.04
CA LEU A 67 3.25 9.00 -13.38
C LEU A 67 4.39 8.35 -14.14
N ILE A 68 4.13 8.12 -15.43
CA ILE A 68 5.15 7.68 -16.38
C ILE A 68 5.68 8.93 -17.04
N GLY A 69 6.96 9.13 -16.97
CA GLY A 69 7.44 10.36 -17.54
C GLY A 69 8.77 10.28 -18.21
#